data_3f18c57dd8d319f8407ae8bcc67d486e
#
_entry.id   3f18c57dd8d319f8407ae8bcc67d486e
#
_cell.length_a   1.000
_cell.length_b   1.000
_cell.length_c   1.000
_cell.angle_alpha   90.00
_cell.angle_beta   90.00
_cell.angle_gamma   90.00
#
_symmetry.space_group_name_H-M   'P 1'
#
loop_
_entity.id
_entity.type
_entity.pdbx_description
1 polymer ?
#
loop_
_entity_poly.entity_id
_entity_poly.type
_entity_poly.pdbx_seq_one_letter_code
_entity_poly.pdbx_strand_id
1 'polypeptide(L)'
;LYGRGLPAGTNRALVLAIRRRPELAAALFDRLIPHLQKKVLADRFRMDARRMLGLMERYGPLDWRHYDAQSIYWSELGLEVSRRRLRRDEINELLIVRSRLAAIAELMRTGRVEYDGVTDRIDLLPDPRFIAAYEQAIEEVKSLIDAEGGLSAAGFSPAEFADFAKGYERFLNEAVVLAFLYGEERKAAECFRRLVLLAREQGMADQPIYRESLDMFVTLRLADVLKLDLTKIREFIDGMVQRALLDGLAKGRIDVFNRFVGLAFKLHERHQGSARTGPRVLLEPNRLGSFADLFATSYEGMMRQGSAPVLERARIWSLAPDELKQRTWKALRKPLTDQAVAAGLDPARAFPPPPGAEAGKENPDDPAANPDEQPDPEAAAASAEGAGGTAPTPGGPNR
;
A
#
# COMPACT_ATOMS: atom_id res chain seq x y z
N LEU A 1 -20.38 -13.37 15.05
CA LEU A 1 -20.76 -12.73 13.78
C LEU A 1 -19.59 -11.94 13.14
N TYR A 2 -18.68 -11.43 13.92
CA TYR A 2 -17.52 -10.66 13.41
C TYR A 2 -16.39 -11.51 12.80
N GLY A 3 -16.41 -12.82 12.93
CA GLY A 3 -15.39 -13.72 12.38
C GLY A 3 -15.66 -14.19 10.93
N ARG A 4 -16.86 -13.97 10.41
CA ARG A 4 -17.17 -14.22 8.99
C ARG A 4 -17.40 -12.86 8.34
N GLY A 5 -16.41 -12.38 7.59
CA GLY A 5 -16.51 -11.13 6.85
C GLY A 5 -17.79 -11.09 6.01
N LEU A 6 -18.52 -9.97 6.05
CA LEU A 6 -19.66 -9.76 5.18
C LEU A 6 -19.19 -9.66 3.73
N PRO A 7 -19.88 -10.25 2.76
CA PRO A 7 -19.54 -10.07 1.35
C PRO A 7 -19.56 -8.59 0.97
N ALA A 8 -18.61 -8.18 0.12
CA ALA A 8 -18.58 -6.83 -0.43
C ALA A 8 -19.93 -6.50 -1.10
N GLY A 9 -20.43 -5.29 -0.88
CA GLY A 9 -21.73 -4.87 -1.39
C GLY A 9 -22.93 -5.31 -0.55
N THR A 10 -22.70 -5.88 0.63
CA THR A 10 -23.79 -6.15 1.56
C THR A 10 -24.35 -4.82 2.07
N ASN A 11 -25.61 -4.53 1.74
CA ASN A 11 -26.26 -3.28 2.11
C ASN A 11 -26.24 -3.07 3.63
N ARG A 12 -25.87 -1.88 4.08
CA ARG A 12 -25.86 -1.47 5.51
C ARG A 12 -27.19 -1.77 6.22
N ALA A 13 -28.32 -1.62 5.52
CA ALA A 13 -29.64 -1.96 6.04
C ALA A 13 -29.75 -3.46 6.37
N LEU A 14 -29.17 -4.33 5.54
CA LEU A 14 -29.15 -5.78 5.78
C LEU A 14 -28.29 -6.13 7.00
N VAL A 15 -27.13 -5.48 7.14
CA VAL A 15 -26.25 -5.63 8.32
C VAL A 15 -26.98 -5.24 9.60
N LEU A 16 -27.72 -4.13 9.57
CA LEU A 16 -28.49 -3.65 10.73
C LEU A 16 -29.69 -4.58 11.03
N ALA A 17 -30.34 -5.12 10.01
CA ALA A 17 -31.42 -6.08 10.16
C ALA A 17 -30.95 -7.39 10.82
N ILE A 18 -29.77 -7.90 10.38
CA ILE A 18 -29.13 -9.09 10.99
C ILE A 18 -28.76 -8.84 12.44
N ARG A 19 -28.23 -7.64 12.77
CA ARG A 19 -27.92 -7.27 14.16
C ARG A 19 -29.15 -7.24 15.06
N ARG A 20 -30.33 -6.88 14.51
CA ARG A 20 -31.60 -6.86 15.25
C ARG A 20 -32.20 -8.25 15.44
N ARG A 21 -31.87 -9.20 14.58
CA ARG A 21 -32.40 -10.57 14.59
C ARG A 21 -31.27 -11.58 14.35
N PRO A 22 -30.45 -11.85 15.36
CA PRO A 22 -29.30 -12.75 15.21
C PRO A 22 -29.69 -14.19 14.86
N GLU A 23 -30.92 -14.62 15.20
CA GLU A 23 -31.42 -15.94 14.87
C GLU A 23 -31.59 -16.18 13.36
N LEU A 24 -31.80 -15.11 12.59
CA LEU A 24 -31.90 -15.20 11.13
C LEU A 24 -30.51 -15.21 10.43
N ALA A 25 -29.47 -14.89 11.16
CA ALA A 25 -28.13 -14.76 10.60
C ALA A 25 -27.64 -16.11 10.02
N ALA A 26 -27.83 -17.21 10.71
CA ALA A 26 -27.43 -18.54 10.25
C ALA A 26 -28.13 -18.92 8.95
N ALA A 27 -29.47 -18.77 8.88
CA ALA A 27 -30.23 -19.09 7.66
C ALA A 27 -29.82 -18.18 6.48
N LEU A 28 -29.56 -16.91 6.73
CA LEU A 28 -29.12 -15.96 5.70
C LEU A 28 -27.72 -16.30 5.16
N PHE A 29 -26.75 -16.51 6.05
CA PHE A 29 -25.36 -16.75 5.65
C PHE A 29 -25.13 -18.16 5.10
N ASP A 30 -25.78 -19.17 5.67
CA ASP A 30 -25.51 -20.56 5.32
C ASP A 30 -26.35 -21.06 4.13
N ARG A 31 -27.47 -20.40 3.81
CA ARG A 31 -28.39 -20.84 2.76
C ARG A 31 -28.68 -19.78 1.70
N LEU A 32 -29.22 -18.62 2.11
CA LEU A 32 -29.70 -17.62 1.15
C LEU A 32 -28.58 -16.96 0.37
N ILE A 33 -27.54 -16.46 1.05
CA ILE A 33 -26.43 -15.79 0.39
C ILE A 33 -25.69 -16.71 -0.59
N PRO A 34 -25.28 -17.94 -0.22
CA PRO A 34 -24.66 -18.87 -1.16
C PRO A 34 -25.55 -19.21 -2.36
N HIS A 35 -26.86 -19.35 -2.15
CA HIS A 35 -27.80 -19.58 -3.23
C HIS A 35 -27.85 -18.42 -4.22
N LEU A 36 -27.96 -17.17 -3.71
CA LEU A 36 -27.98 -15.97 -4.55
C LEU A 36 -26.65 -15.78 -5.29
N GLN A 37 -25.54 -16.01 -4.61
CA GLN A 37 -24.18 -15.95 -5.22
C GLN A 37 -24.08 -16.95 -6.38
N LYS A 38 -24.47 -18.22 -6.16
CA LYS A 38 -24.47 -19.24 -7.20
C LYS A 38 -25.33 -18.83 -8.40
N LYS A 39 -26.52 -18.30 -8.14
CA LYS A 39 -27.43 -17.84 -9.20
C LYS A 39 -26.84 -16.69 -9.99
N VAL A 40 -26.27 -15.67 -9.33
CA VAL A 40 -25.63 -14.53 -9.99
C VAL A 40 -24.44 -14.99 -10.83
N LEU A 41 -23.61 -15.89 -10.30
CA LEU A 41 -22.45 -16.44 -11.03
C LEU A 41 -22.91 -17.17 -12.31
N ALA A 42 -23.93 -18.02 -12.23
CA ALA A 42 -24.41 -18.77 -13.39
C ALA A 42 -25.14 -17.88 -14.40
N ASP A 43 -26.10 -17.04 -13.93
CA ASP A 43 -27.02 -16.32 -14.81
C ASP A 43 -26.36 -15.06 -15.42
N ARG A 44 -25.62 -14.31 -14.58
CA ARG A 44 -25.04 -13.02 -15.00
C ARG A 44 -23.61 -13.17 -15.53
N PHE A 45 -22.77 -13.92 -14.85
CA PHE A 45 -21.36 -14.05 -15.19
C PHE A 45 -21.05 -15.26 -16.05
N ARG A 46 -21.99 -16.20 -16.21
CA ARG A 46 -21.81 -17.43 -16.99
C ARG A 46 -20.63 -18.28 -16.53
N MET A 47 -20.30 -18.24 -15.24
CA MET A 47 -19.20 -18.96 -14.62
C MET A 47 -19.67 -20.26 -14.00
N ASP A 48 -18.94 -21.35 -14.23
CA ASP A 48 -19.19 -22.67 -13.66
C ASP A 48 -18.46 -22.84 -12.33
N ALA A 49 -19.20 -23.17 -11.27
CA ALA A 49 -18.66 -23.28 -9.91
C ALA A 49 -17.65 -24.43 -9.74
N ARG A 50 -17.75 -25.52 -10.53
CA ARG A 50 -16.77 -26.62 -10.46
C ARG A 50 -15.45 -26.19 -11.07
N ARG A 51 -15.50 -25.49 -12.21
CA ARG A 51 -14.30 -24.89 -12.80
C ARG A 51 -13.65 -23.88 -11.85
N MET A 52 -14.46 -23.03 -11.22
CA MET A 52 -13.97 -22.08 -10.23
C MET A 52 -13.21 -22.79 -9.09
N LEU A 53 -13.77 -23.88 -8.57
CA LEU A 53 -13.11 -24.67 -7.52
C LEU A 53 -11.79 -25.27 -8.00
N GLY A 54 -11.76 -25.91 -9.18
CA GLY A 54 -10.53 -26.46 -9.75
C GLY A 54 -9.44 -25.41 -9.98
N LEU A 55 -9.84 -24.19 -10.38
CA LEU A 55 -8.89 -23.08 -10.52
C LEU A 55 -8.37 -22.61 -9.15
N MET A 56 -9.21 -22.61 -8.11
CA MET A 56 -8.75 -22.30 -6.75
C MET A 56 -7.80 -23.37 -6.19
N GLU A 57 -8.02 -24.64 -6.51
CA GLU A 57 -7.09 -25.73 -6.16
C GLU A 57 -5.73 -25.56 -6.85
N ARG A 58 -5.73 -25.07 -8.09
CA ARG A 58 -4.51 -24.87 -8.90
C ARG A 58 -3.76 -23.59 -8.55
N TYR A 59 -4.45 -22.45 -8.47
CA TYR A 59 -3.83 -21.13 -8.34
C TYR A 59 -3.91 -20.54 -6.92
N GLY A 60 -4.62 -21.18 -6.00
CA GLY A 60 -4.85 -20.68 -4.64
C GLY A 60 -6.19 -19.96 -4.49
N PRO A 61 -6.40 -19.27 -3.37
CA PRO A 61 -7.70 -18.75 -2.96
C PRO A 61 -8.14 -17.54 -3.78
N LEU A 62 -8.59 -17.78 -5.00
CA LEU A 62 -9.11 -16.74 -5.90
C LEU A 62 -10.37 -16.09 -5.32
N ASP A 63 -10.32 -14.77 -5.13
CA ASP A 63 -11.51 -13.99 -4.82
C ASP A 63 -12.21 -13.61 -6.14
N TRP A 64 -13.33 -14.24 -6.43
CA TRP A 64 -14.06 -14.07 -7.69
C TRP A 64 -14.70 -12.69 -7.87
N ARG A 65 -14.65 -11.82 -6.86
CA ARG A 65 -15.00 -10.41 -6.96
C ARG A 65 -13.90 -9.60 -7.65
N HIS A 66 -12.66 -10.14 -7.63
CA HIS A 66 -11.52 -9.51 -8.27
C HIS A 66 -11.50 -9.80 -9.77
N TYR A 67 -11.27 -8.78 -10.60
CA TYR A 67 -11.30 -8.91 -12.06
C TYR A 67 -10.18 -9.83 -12.60
N ASP A 68 -9.02 -9.89 -11.96
CA ASP A 68 -7.94 -10.78 -12.38
C ASP A 68 -8.22 -12.25 -12.07
N ALA A 69 -8.99 -12.56 -11.02
CA ALA A 69 -9.49 -13.92 -10.80
C ALA A 69 -10.40 -14.34 -11.97
N GLN A 70 -11.25 -13.45 -12.43
CA GLN A 70 -12.10 -13.69 -13.61
C GLN A 70 -11.26 -13.78 -14.89
N SER A 71 -10.20 -12.99 -15.03
CA SER A 71 -9.27 -13.08 -16.18
C SER A 71 -8.60 -14.45 -16.25
N ILE A 72 -8.19 -15.03 -15.14
CA ILE A 72 -7.68 -16.41 -15.08
C ILE A 72 -8.74 -17.41 -15.54
N TYR A 73 -10.00 -17.29 -15.06
CA TYR A 73 -11.09 -18.17 -15.45
C TYR A 73 -11.31 -18.19 -16.97
N TRP A 74 -11.40 -17.00 -17.56
CA TRP A 74 -11.70 -16.88 -18.99
C TRP A 74 -10.51 -17.25 -19.88
N SER A 75 -9.28 -16.97 -19.43
CA SER A 75 -8.06 -17.38 -20.14
C SER A 75 -7.94 -18.91 -20.20
N GLU A 76 -8.14 -19.60 -19.08
CA GLU A 76 -8.09 -21.06 -19.01
C GLU A 76 -9.22 -21.71 -19.84
N LEU A 77 -10.43 -21.16 -19.78
CA LEU A 77 -11.54 -21.64 -20.60
C LEU A 77 -11.27 -21.40 -22.09
N GLY A 78 -10.76 -20.22 -22.43
CA GLY A 78 -10.40 -19.86 -23.81
C GLY A 78 -9.35 -20.80 -24.38
N LEU A 79 -8.30 -21.10 -23.62
CA LEU A 79 -7.25 -22.04 -24.02
C LEU A 79 -7.80 -23.45 -24.25
N GLU A 80 -8.63 -23.95 -23.32
CA GLU A 80 -9.23 -25.28 -23.45
C GLU A 80 -10.13 -25.39 -24.69
N VAL A 81 -10.96 -24.38 -24.93
CA VAL A 81 -11.87 -24.35 -26.10
C VAL A 81 -11.07 -24.22 -27.39
N SER A 82 -10.04 -23.40 -27.43
CA SER A 82 -9.18 -23.19 -28.60
C SER A 82 -8.44 -24.48 -28.99
N ARG A 83 -7.83 -25.18 -28.02
CA ARG A 83 -7.15 -26.46 -28.23
C ARG A 83 -8.04 -27.55 -28.79
N ARG A 84 -9.35 -27.47 -28.53
CA ARG A 84 -10.33 -28.43 -29.09
C ARG A 84 -10.80 -28.08 -30.52
N ARG A 85 -10.75 -26.82 -30.91
CA ARG A 85 -11.38 -26.31 -32.15
C ARG A 85 -10.39 -25.87 -33.21
N LEU A 86 -9.24 -25.37 -32.80
CA LEU A 86 -8.23 -24.81 -33.69
C LEU A 86 -7.06 -25.78 -33.88
N ARG A 87 -6.32 -25.60 -34.94
CA ARG A 87 -5.02 -26.25 -35.08
C ARG A 87 -4.05 -25.62 -34.09
N ARG A 88 -3.04 -26.36 -33.69
CA ARG A 88 -2.06 -25.92 -32.71
C ARG A 88 -1.30 -24.66 -33.13
N ASP A 89 -1.01 -24.52 -34.40
CA ASP A 89 -0.36 -23.38 -35.05
C ASP A 89 -1.22 -22.10 -35.08
N GLU A 90 -2.54 -22.24 -34.90
CA GLU A 90 -3.49 -21.12 -34.85
C GLU A 90 -3.68 -20.56 -33.42
N ILE A 91 -3.12 -21.21 -32.40
CA ILE A 91 -3.28 -20.83 -31.02
C ILE A 91 -2.02 -20.09 -30.54
N ASN A 92 -2.15 -18.83 -30.25
CA ASN A 92 -1.08 -18.11 -29.57
C ASN A 92 -1.11 -18.41 -28.05
N GLU A 93 -0.62 -19.58 -27.66
CA GLU A 93 -0.55 -20.02 -26.26
C GLU A 93 0.30 -19.07 -25.42
N LEU A 94 1.35 -18.49 -25.99
CA LEU A 94 2.21 -17.52 -25.32
C LEU A 94 1.44 -16.30 -24.84
N LEU A 95 0.52 -15.76 -25.66
CA LEU A 95 -0.28 -14.60 -25.27
C LEU A 95 -1.19 -14.92 -24.07
N ILE A 96 -1.78 -16.12 -24.05
CA ILE A 96 -2.62 -16.58 -22.95
C ILE A 96 -1.79 -16.78 -21.69
N VAL A 97 -0.61 -17.39 -21.80
CA VAL A 97 0.33 -17.55 -20.68
C VAL A 97 0.74 -16.21 -20.10
N ARG A 98 1.10 -15.24 -20.95
CA ARG A 98 1.43 -13.87 -20.50
C ARG A 98 0.27 -13.20 -19.76
N SER A 99 -0.94 -13.30 -20.30
CA SER A 99 -2.14 -12.75 -19.66
C SER A 99 -2.40 -13.39 -18.29
N ARG A 100 -2.24 -14.70 -18.19
CA ARG A 100 -2.39 -15.46 -16.95
C ARG A 100 -1.35 -15.03 -15.90
N LEU A 101 -0.07 -14.94 -16.29
CA LEU A 101 0.99 -14.49 -15.40
C LEU A 101 0.79 -13.05 -14.94
N ALA A 102 0.35 -12.16 -15.81
CA ALA A 102 0.01 -10.80 -15.45
C ALA A 102 -1.13 -10.75 -14.43
N ALA A 103 -2.18 -11.55 -14.62
CA ALA A 103 -3.30 -11.66 -13.69
C ALA A 103 -2.86 -12.21 -12.32
N ILE A 104 -2.01 -13.25 -12.29
CA ILE A 104 -1.47 -13.80 -11.02
C ILE A 104 -0.59 -12.76 -10.32
N ALA A 105 0.25 -12.02 -11.04
CA ALA A 105 1.07 -10.96 -10.48
C ALA A 105 0.21 -9.84 -9.90
N GLU A 106 -0.89 -9.49 -10.55
CA GLU A 106 -1.81 -8.47 -10.02
C GLU A 106 -2.57 -8.98 -8.79
N LEU A 107 -2.98 -10.25 -8.77
CA LEU A 107 -3.55 -10.87 -7.58
C LEU A 107 -2.57 -10.91 -6.40
N MET A 108 -1.25 -11.06 -6.64
CA MET A 108 -0.26 -10.91 -5.59
C MET A 108 -0.27 -9.49 -5.01
N ARG A 109 -0.49 -8.45 -5.83
CA ARG A 109 -0.53 -7.04 -5.40
C ARG A 109 -1.84 -6.64 -4.72
N THR A 110 -2.96 -7.18 -5.18
CA THR A 110 -4.31 -6.66 -4.88
C THR A 110 -5.36 -7.74 -4.67
N GLY A 111 -4.96 -9.03 -4.63
CA GLY A 111 -5.88 -10.17 -4.70
C GLY A 111 -6.72 -10.42 -3.45
N ARG A 112 -6.40 -9.79 -2.32
CA ARG A 112 -7.18 -9.89 -1.10
C ARG A 112 -8.18 -8.74 -1.02
N VAL A 113 -9.46 -9.05 -1.24
CA VAL A 113 -10.56 -8.09 -1.20
C VAL A 113 -11.12 -8.03 0.21
N GLU A 114 -10.91 -6.93 0.91
CA GLU A 114 -11.48 -6.66 2.23
C GLU A 114 -12.60 -5.63 2.12
N TYR A 115 -13.71 -5.88 2.81
CA TYR A 115 -14.81 -4.94 2.90
C TYR A 115 -14.94 -4.44 4.33
N ASP A 116 -14.82 -3.13 4.51
CA ASP A 116 -15.09 -2.48 5.78
C ASP A 116 -16.57 -2.03 5.82
N GLY A 117 -17.38 -2.80 6.54
CA GLY A 117 -18.81 -2.50 6.70
C GLY A 117 -19.13 -1.25 7.52
N VAL A 118 -18.14 -0.62 8.17
CA VAL A 118 -18.29 0.63 8.92
C VAL A 118 -18.16 1.83 8.00
N THR A 119 -17.18 1.79 7.09
CA THR A 119 -16.89 2.88 6.16
C THR A 119 -17.51 2.67 4.77
N ASP A 120 -18.12 1.50 4.54
CA ASP A 120 -18.69 1.07 3.24
C ASP A 120 -17.63 1.10 2.11
N ARG A 121 -16.38 0.73 2.44
CA ARG A 121 -15.26 0.73 1.50
C ARG A 121 -14.78 -0.67 1.19
N ILE A 122 -14.32 -0.85 -0.05
CA ILE A 122 -13.63 -2.05 -0.50
C ILE A 122 -12.15 -1.70 -0.62
N ASP A 123 -11.31 -2.44 0.11
CA ASP A 123 -9.87 -2.35 0.02
C ASP A 123 -9.33 -3.57 -0.72
N LEU A 124 -8.42 -3.32 -1.67
CA LEU A 124 -7.65 -4.34 -2.35
C LEU A 124 -6.26 -4.40 -1.71
N LEU A 125 -5.93 -5.54 -1.13
CA LEU A 125 -4.69 -5.73 -0.39
C LEU A 125 -3.82 -6.79 -1.04
N PRO A 126 -2.49 -6.72 -0.86
CA PRO A 126 -1.60 -7.77 -1.31
C PRO A 126 -1.94 -9.15 -0.75
N ASP A 127 -1.80 -10.16 -1.60
CA ASP A 127 -1.95 -11.55 -1.21
C ASP A 127 -0.71 -12.38 -1.60
N PRO A 128 0.27 -12.51 -0.69
CA PRO A 128 1.49 -13.27 -0.95
C PRO A 128 1.26 -14.77 -1.25
N ARG A 129 0.04 -15.29 -1.08
CA ARG A 129 -0.27 -16.70 -1.43
C ARG A 129 -0.17 -16.95 -2.93
N PHE A 130 -0.36 -15.93 -3.77
CA PHE A 130 -0.21 -16.04 -5.22
C PHE A 130 1.23 -16.12 -5.71
N ILE A 131 2.24 -15.96 -4.84
CA ILE A 131 3.65 -16.19 -5.20
C ILE A 131 3.86 -17.62 -5.70
N ALA A 132 3.33 -18.61 -4.96
CA ALA A 132 3.44 -20.01 -5.36
C ALA A 132 2.74 -20.31 -6.69
N ALA A 133 1.59 -19.68 -6.94
CA ALA A 133 0.85 -19.81 -8.21
C ALA A 133 1.65 -19.27 -9.40
N TYR A 134 2.33 -18.14 -9.21
CA TYR A 134 3.19 -17.58 -10.26
C TYR A 134 4.37 -18.50 -10.57
N GLU A 135 5.02 -19.02 -9.55
CA GLU A 135 6.15 -19.95 -9.70
C GLU A 135 5.74 -21.24 -10.41
N GLN A 136 4.59 -21.80 -10.03
CA GLN A 136 4.03 -22.97 -10.73
C GLN A 136 3.77 -22.66 -12.20
N ALA A 137 3.21 -21.49 -12.51
CA ALA A 137 2.96 -21.09 -13.90
C ALA A 137 4.26 -20.89 -14.70
N ILE A 138 5.35 -20.45 -14.08
CA ILE A 138 6.69 -20.38 -14.68
C ILE A 138 7.23 -21.80 -14.99
N GLU A 139 7.11 -22.72 -14.04
CA GLU A 139 7.59 -24.10 -14.24
C GLU A 139 6.76 -24.82 -15.31
N GLU A 140 5.47 -24.56 -15.44
CA GLU A 140 4.64 -25.08 -16.55
C GLU A 140 5.17 -24.62 -17.91
N VAL A 141 5.62 -23.36 -18.03
CA VAL A 141 6.20 -22.85 -19.27
C VAL A 141 7.54 -23.52 -19.57
N LYS A 142 8.41 -23.65 -18.59
CA LYS A 142 9.69 -24.35 -18.75
C LYS A 142 9.48 -25.80 -19.20
N SER A 143 8.58 -26.50 -18.50
CA SER A 143 8.23 -27.89 -18.84
C SER A 143 7.66 -28.02 -20.24
N LEU A 144 6.88 -27.04 -20.71
CA LEU A 144 6.39 -27.01 -22.10
C LEU A 144 7.54 -26.85 -23.11
N ILE A 145 8.48 -25.96 -22.83
CA ILE A 145 9.65 -25.73 -23.67
C ILE A 145 10.51 -27.00 -23.77
N ASP A 146 10.74 -27.65 -22.63
CA ASP A 146 11.54 -28.89 -22.57
C ASP A 146 10.85 -30.05 -23.29
N ALA A 147 9.54 -30.21 -23.10
CA ALA A 147 8.75 -31.26 -23.75
C ALA A 147 8.69 -31.14 -25.26
N GLU A 148 8.72 -29.92 -25.79
CA GLU A 148 8.69 -29.63 -27.22
C GLU A 148 10.11 -29.69 -27.88
N GLY A 149 11.17 -29.86 -27.07
CA GLY A 149 12.55 -29.92 -27.56
C GLY A 149 13.19 -28.57 -27.80
N GLY A 150 12.69 -27.52 -27.19
CA GLY A 150 13.32 -26.20 -27.19
C GLY A 150 12.36 -25.03 -27.50
N LEU A 151 12.89 -23.82 -27.38
CA LEU A 151 12.15 -22.59 -27.50
C LEU A 151 11.36 -22.45 -28.79
N SER A 152 12.01 -22.68 -29.93
CA SER A 152 11.37 -22.52 -31.25
C SER A 152 10.27 -23.55 -31.51
N ALA A 153 10.44 -24.77 -31.06
CA ALA A 153 9.45 -25.83 -31.17
C ALA A 153 8.22 -25.56 -30.28
N ALA A 154 8.44 -24.94 -29.13
CA ALA A 154 7.37 -24.47 -28.24
C ALA A 154 6.72 -23.14 -28.68
N GLY A 155 7.12 -22.58 -29.83
CA GLY A 155 6.58 -21.33 -30.36
C GLY A 155 7.14 -20.06 -29.76
N PHE A 156 8.30 -20.12 -29.11
CA PHE A 156 8.98 -18.98 -28.51
C PHE A 156 10.17 -18.51 -29.32
N SER A 157 10.27 -17.24 -29.59
CA SER A 157 11.52 -16.63 -30.03
C SER A 157 12.46 -16.41 -28.84
N PRO A 158 13.79 -16.36 -29.05
CA PRO A 158 14.75 -16.03 -27.98
C PRO A 158 14.45 -14.69 -27.30
N ALA A 159 13.99 -13.69 -28.07
CA ALA A 159 13.63 -12.38 -27.52
C ALA A 159 12.41 -12.45 -26.60
N GLU A 160 11.38 -13.17 -26.99
CA GLU A 160 10.17 -13.36 -26.16
C GLU A 160 10.47 -14.11 -24.86
N PHE A 161 11.37 -15.10 -24.93
CA PHE A 161 11.81 -15.81 -23.72
C PHE A 161 12.66 -14.92 -22.79
N ALA A 162 13.52 -14.06 -23.36
CA ALA A 162 14.28 -13.09 -22.58
C ALA A 162 13.36 -12.09 -21.86
N ASP A 163 12.29 -11.63 -22.52
CA ASP A 163 11.28 -10.77 -21.88
C ASP A 163 10.50 -11.50 -20.78
N PHE A 164 10.26 -12.78 -20.97
CA PHE A 164 9.63 -13.63 -19.96
C PHE A 164 10.52 -13.78 -18.71
N ALA A 165 11.81 -14.02 -18.91
CA ALA A 165 12.80 -14.11 -17.83
C ALA A 165 12.90 -12.79 -17.04
N LYS A 166 12.93 -11.64 -17.74
CA LYS A 166 12.87 -10.31 -17.11
C LYS A 166 11.56 -10.08 -16.33
N GLY A 167 10.43 -10.58 -16.85
CA GLY A 167 9.14 -10.56 -16.19
C GLY A 167 9.18 -11.30 -14.84
N TYR A 168 9.82 -12.46 -14.83
CA TYR A 168 10.00 -13.26 -13.61
C TYR A 168 10.92 -12.57 -12.59
N GLU A 169 12.02 -11.99 -13.04
CA GLU A 169 12.90 -11.20 -12.15
C GLU A 169 12.15 -10.02 -11.52
N ARG A 170 11.38 -9.28 -12.30
CA ARG A 170 10.53 -8.18 -11.80
C ARG A 170 9.53 -8.69 -10.76
N PHE A 171 8.87 -9.79 -11.06
CA PHE A 171 7.92 -10.41 -10.14
C PHE A 171 8.57 -10.78 -8.82
N LEU A 172 9.74 -11.45 -8.85
CA LEU A 172 10.47 -11.83 -7.63
C LEU A 172 10.88 -10.60 -6.80
N ASN A 173 11.36 -9.52 -7.45
CA ASN A 173 11.67 -8.28 -6.77
C ASN A 173 10.46 -7.72 -6.00
N GLU A 174 9.29 -7.67 -6.63
CA GLU A 174 8.06 -7.21 -6.00
C GLU A 174 7.58 -8.18 -4.91
N ALA A 175 7.67 -9.48 -5.16
CA ALA A 175 7.27 -10.52 -4.21
C ALA A 175 8.09 -10.47 -2.91
N VAL A 176 9.41 -10.23 -3.00
CA VAL A 176 10.27 -10.05 -1.83
C VAL A 176 9.78 -8.87 -0.99
N VAL A 177 9.56 -7.72 -1.63
CA VAL A 177 9.14 -6.49 -0.94
C VAL A 177 7.75 -6.68 -0.31
N LEU A 178 6.77 -7.16 -1.06
CA LEU A 178 5.40 -7.33 -0.57
C LEU A 178 5.33 -8.37 0.54
N ALA A 179 5.94 -9.54 0.37
CA ALA A 179 5.94 -10.58 1.39
C ALA A 179 6.59 -10.08 2.68
N PHE A 180 7.70 -9.33 2.59
CA PHE A 180 8.36 -8.74 3.75
C PHE A 180 7.47 -7.73 4.47
N LEU A 181 6.88 -6.77 3.74
CA LEU A 181 6.02 -5.73 4.30
C LEU A 181 4.77 -6.29 4.99
N TYR A 182 4.22 -7.38 4.46
CA TYR A 182 3.00 -7.99 4.98
C TYR A 182 3.24 -9.18 5.94
N GLY A 183 4.46 -9.35 6.43
CA GLY A 183 4.74 -10.27 7.52
C GLY A 183 5.10 -11.70 7.14
N GLU A 184 5.17 -11.99 5.84
CA GLU A 184 5.52 -13.32 5.32
C GLU A 184 7.05 -13.46 5.14
N GLU A 185 7.82 -13.26 6.23
CA GLU A 185 9.29 -13.22 6.16
C GLU A 185 9.94 -14.47 5.55
N ARG A 186 9.38 -15.66 5.82
CA ARG A 186 9.88 -16.90 5.21
C ARG A 186 9.76 -16.87 3.69
N LYS A 187 8.60 -16.41 3.17
CA LYS A 187 8.38 -16.28 1.73
C LYS A 187 9.27 -15.20 1.13
N ALA A 188 9.41 -14.05 1.82
CA ALA A 188 10.32 -13.00 1.39
C ALA A 188 11.76 -13.52 1.25
N ALA A 189 12.27 -14.24 2.25
CA ALA A 189 13.61 -14.84 2.23
C ALA A 189 13.75 -15.91 1.14
N GLU A 190 12.71 -16.68 0.88
CA GLU A 190 12.68 -17.68 -0.19
C GLU A 190 12.74 -17.03 -1.58
N CYS A 191 11.89 -16.04 -1.83
CA CYS A 191 11.89 -15.27 -3.06
C CYS A 191 13.22 -14.54 -3.26
N PHE A 192 13.80 -13.98 -2.21
CA PHE A 192 15.11 -13.32 -2.29
C PHE A 192 16.23 -14.31 -2.67
N ARG A 193 16.25 -15.50 -2.07
CA ARG A 193 17.23 -16.55 -2.47
C ARG A 193 17.08 -16.93 -3.94
N ARG A 194 15.85 -17.09 -4.44
CA ARG A 194 15.60 -17.38 -5.86
C ARG A 194 16.04 -16.25 -6.78
N LEU A 195 15.78 -15.01 -6.36
CA LEU A 195 16.22 -13.84 -7.10
C LEU A 195 17.74 -13.76 -7.19
N VAL A 196 18.48 -14.06 -6.10
CA VAL A 196 19.94 -14.12 -6.09
C VAL A 196 20.45 -15.23 -7.01
N LEU A 197 19.80 -16.39 -7.04
CA LEU A 197 20.16 -17.47 -7.96
C LEU A 197 19.95 -17.07 -9.42
N LEU A 198 18.80 -16.48 -9.74
CA LEU A 198 18.48 -15.95 -11.06
C LEU A 198 19.49 -14.89 -11.52
N ALA A 199 19.86 -13.99 -10.61
CA ALA A 199 20.88 -12.97 -10.88
C ALA A 199 22.25 -13.60 -11.19
N ARG A 200 22.62 -14.69 -10.54
CA ARG A 200 23.86 -15.44 -10.83
C ARG A 200 23.82 -16.09 -12.22
N GLU A 201 22.71 -16.70 -12.59
CA GLU A 201 22.49 -17.31 -13.90
C GLU A 201 22.57 -16.28 -15.02
N GLN A 202 22.14 -15.03 -14.75
CA GLN A 202 22.18 -13.92 -15.70
C GLN A 202 23.50 -13.12 -15.67
N GLY A 203 24.50 -13.54 -14.90
CA GLY A 203 25.79 -12.84 -14.78
C GLY A 203 25.73 -11.52 -13.99
N MET A 204 24.68 -11.29 -13.21
CA MET A 204 24.46 -10.08 -12.40
C MET A 204 24.81 -10.26 -10.92
N ALA A 205 25.44 -11.37 -10.54
CA ALA A 205 25.77 -11.69 -9.14
C ALA A 205 26.64 -10.63 -8.44
N ASP A 206 27.40 -9.85 -9.20
CA ASP A 206 28.30 -8.84 -8.68
C ASP A 206 27.62 -7.53 -8.33
N GLN A 207 26.34 -7.36 -8.66
CA GLN A 207 25.62 -6.17 -8.25
C GLN A 207 25.50 -6.11 -6.72
N PRO A 208 25.86 -4.98 -6.07
CA PRO A 208 25.92 -4.88 -4.62
C PRO A 208 24.61 -5.22 -3.92
N ILE A 209 23.46 -4.95 -4.56
CA ILE A 209 22.14 -5.17 -4.01
C ILE A 209 21.85 -6.65 -3.70
N TYR A 210 22.39 -7.60 -4.47
CA TYR A 210 22.22 -9.03 -4.25
C TYR A 210 23.13 -9.62 -3.17
N ARG A 211 24.06 -8.82 -2.62
CA ARG A 211 24.95 -9.17 -1.50
C ARG A 211 24.44 -8.66 -0.16
N GLU A 212 23.42 -7.85 -0.16
CA GLU A 212 22.83 -7.23 1.03
C GLU A 212 21.98 -8.24 1.85
N SER A 213 21.71 -7.89 3.11
CA SER A 213 20.69 -8.62 3.90
C SER A 213 19.31 -8.39 3.31
N LEU A 214 18.35 -9.28 3.61
CA LEU A 214 16.96 -9.15 3.15
C LEU A 214 16.36 -7.79 3.50
N ASP A 215 16.54 -7.34 4.74
CA ASP A 215 16.05 -6.03 5.20
C ASP A 215 16.63 -4.87 4.39
N MET A 216 17.95 -4.95 4.13
CA MET A 216 18.64 -3.92 3.38
C MET A 216 18.25 -3.98 1.90
N PHE A 217 18.09 -5.16 1.34
CA PHE A 217 17.55 -5.34 -0.01
C PHE A 217 16.18 -4.69 -0.16
N VAL A 218 15.24 -4.97 0.75
CA VAL A 218 13.89 -4.37 0.73
C VAL A 218 13.98 -2.85 0.86
N THR A 219 14.81 -2.35 1.79
CA THR A 219 15.02 -0.91 1.98
C THR A 219 15.53 -0.25 0.70
N LEU A 220 16.52 -0.87 0.04
CA LEU A 220 17.10 -0.36 -1.19
C LEU A 220 16.11 -0.42 -2.36
N ARG A 221 15.34 -1.52 -2.48
CA ARG A 221 14.33 -1.63 -3.54
C ARG A 221 13.21 -0.61 -3.39
N LEU A 222 12.78 -0.35 -2.19
CA LEU A 222 11.86 0.73 -1.92
C LEU A 222 12.47 2.10 -2.24
N ALA A 223 13.78 2.27 -2.01
CA ALA A 223 14.52 3.48 -2.31
C ALA A 223 14.98 3.60 -3.77
N ASP A 224 15.24 2.50 -4.48
CA ASP A 224 15.75 2.47 -5.88
C ASP A 224 14.73 2.98 -6.92
N VAL A 225 13.46 3.03 -6.57
CA VAL A 225 12.47 3.77 -7.35
C VAL A 225 12.86 5.25 -7.47
N LEU A 226 13.86 5.67 -6.68
CA LEU A 226 14.20 7.04 -6.46
C LEU A 226 15.75 7.20 -6.55
N LYS A 227 16.26 7.64 -7.65
CA LYS A 227 17.61 8.28 -7.68
C LYS A 227 17.48 9.59 -6.91
N LEU A 228 17.67 9.54 -5.58
CA LEU A 228 17.08 10.47 -4.64
C LEU A 228 17.93 11.71 -4.42
N ASP A 229 17.34 12.84 -4.71
CA ASP A 229 17.64 14.08 -3.99
C ASP A 229 16.95 14.06 -2.60
N LEU A 230 17.29 15.00 -1.75
CA LEU A 230 16.81 15.10 -0.37
C LEU A 230 15.28 15.22 -0.27
N THR A 231 14.67 15.96 -1.19
CA THR A 231 13.23 16.19 -1.24
C THR A 231 12.50 14.88 -1.44
N LYS A 232 12.96 14.08 -2.39
CA LYS A 232 12.39 12.78 -2.70
C LYS A 232 12.55 11.76 -1.58
N ILE A 233 13.70 11.76 -0.87
CA ILE A 233 13.88 10.91 0.33
C ILE A 233 12.86 11.29 1.40
N ARG A 234 12.65 12.57 1.64
CA ARG A 234 11.66 13.05 2.60
C ARG A 234 10.25 12.63 2.20
N GLU A 235 9.86 12.85 0.94
CA GLU A 235 8.57 12.44 0.39
C GLU A 235 8.37 10.92 0.51
N PHE A 236 9.43 10.14 0.30
CA PHE A 236 9.37 8.70 0.42
C PHE A 236 9.21 8.23 1.87
N ILE A 237 9.97 8.81 2.80
CA ILE A 237 9.80 8.55 4.24
C ILE A 237 8.38 8.92 4.66
N ASP A 238 7.87 10.08 4.23
CA ASP A 238 6.50 10.52 4.48
C ASP A 238 5.47 9.49 3.95
N GLY A 239 5.63 9.05 2.70
CA GLY A 239 4.80 8.00 2.10
C GLY A 239 4.83 6.67 2.88
N MET A 240 6.00 6.26 3.39
CA MET A 240 6.13 5.07 4.24
C MET A 240 5.42 5.25 5.58
N VAL A 241 5.53 6.41 6.21
CA VAL A 241 4.82 6.73 7.46
C VAL A 241 3.32 6.73 7.22
N GLN A 242 2.83 7.35 6.14
CA GLN A 242 1.41 7.32 5.78
C GLN A 242 0.90 5.89 5.56
N ARG A 243 1.67 5.04 4.88
CA ARG A 243 1.37 3.61 4.73
C ARG A 243 1.34 2.88 6.08
N ALA A 244 2.30 3.15 6.97
CA ALA A 244 2.29 2.59 8.32
C ALA A 244 1.00 2.92 9.06
N LEU A 245 0.53 4.16 8.94
CA LEU A 245 -0.70 4.61 9.59
C LEU A 245 -1.96 4.00 8.96
N LEU A 246 -2.07 4.01 7.62
CA LEU A 246 -3.26 3.54 6.89
C LEU A 246 -3.36 2.01 6.81
N ASP A 247 -2.29 1.33 6.41
CA ASP A 247 -2.28 -0.13 6.24
C ASP A 247 -2.00 -0.87 7.56
N GLY A 248 -1.36 -0.16 8.52
CA GLY A 248 -1.07 -0.65 9.85
C GLY A 248 -2.14 -0.26 10.88
N LEU A 249 -2.06 0.94 11.46
CA LEU A 249 -2.90 1.32 12.59
C LEU A 249 -4.38 1.42 12.23
N ALA A 250 -4.75 2.01 11.10
CA ALA A 250 -6.16 2.10 10.68
C ALA A 250 -6.83 0.73 10.54
N LYS A 251 -6.05 -0.30 10.20
CA LYS A 251 -6.52 -1.69 10.05
C LYS A 251 -6.20 -2.58 11.26
N GLY A 252 -5.64 -2.02 12.33
CA GLY A 252 -5.27 -2.76 13.56
C GLY A 252 -4.10 -3.74 13.37
N ARG A 253 -3.27 -3.55 12.34
CA ARG A 253 -2.12 -4.39 12.01
C ARG A 253 -0.82 -3.77 12.54
N ILE A 254 -0.57 -3.96 13.83
CA ILE A 254 0.60 -3.37 14.50
C ILE A 254 1.92 -3.86 13.91
N ASP A 255 1.98 -5.11 13.46
CA ASP A 255 3.15 -5.69 12.80
C ASP A 255 3.48 -4.97 11.48
N VAL A 256 2.49 -4.66 10.66
CA VAL A 256 2.64 -3.89 9.42
C VAL A 256 3.11 -2.46 9.74
N PHE A 257 2.50 -1.81 10.73
CA PHE A 257 2.93 -0.51 11.20
C PHE A 257 4.42 -0.50 11.57
N ASN A 258 4.84 -1.42 12.44
CA ASN A 258 6.22 -1.50 12.91
C ASN A 258 7.21 -1.75 11.76
N ARG A 259 6.85 -2.53 10.75
CA ARG A 259 7.70 -2.80 9.58
C ARG A 259 7.91 -1.56 8.74
N PHE A 260 6.85 -0.85 8.37
CA PHE A 260 6.98 0.39 7.59
C PHE A 260 7.77 1.45 8.35
N VAL A 261 7.51 1.63 9.64
CA VAL A 261 8.27 2.57 10.50
C VAL A 261 9.74 2.17 10.58
N GLY A 262 10.03 0.88 10.79
CA GLY A 262 11.39 0.35 10.85
C GLY A 262 12.17 0.56 9.55
N LEU A 263 11.53 0.35 8.39
CA LEU A 263 12.15 0.61 7.09
C LEU A 263 12.38 2.10 6.84
N ALA A 264 11.41 2.94 7.16
CA ALA A 264 11.53 4.39 7.06
C ALA A 264 12.69 4.92 7.92
N PHE A 265 12.82 4.38 9.14
CA PHE A 265 13.92 4.70 10.05
C PHE A 265 15.28 4.24 9.48
N LYS A 266 15.40 3.00 8.97
CA LYS A 266 16.63 2.49 8.34
C LYS A 266 17.06 3.34 7.15
N LEU A 267 16.12 3.78 6.31
CA LEU A 267 16.39 4.67 5.19
C LEU A 267 16.91 6.03 5.67
N HIS A 268 16.27 6.60 6.68
CA HIS A 268 16.69 7.85 7.30
C HIS A 268 18.12 7.75 7.86
N GLU A 269 18.43 6.72 8.66
CA GLU A 269 19.75 6.47 9.25
C GLU A 269 20.82 6.28 8.16
N ARG A 270 20.53 5.50 7.12
CA ARG A 270 21.46 5.29 6.01
C ARG A 270 21.80 6.61 5.31
N HIS A 271 20.81 7.46 5.09
CA HIS A 271 21.02 8.78 4.48
C HIS A 271 21.85 9.69 5.40
N GLN A 272 21.52 9.75 6.68
CA GLN A 272 22.28 10.52 7.69
C GLN A 272 23.71 10.00 7.83
N GLY A 273 23.94 8.69 7.81
CA GLY A 273 25.26 8.06 7.87
C GLY A 273 26.09 8.36 6.64
N SER A 274 25.52 8.26 5.45
CA SER A 274 26.20 8.61 4.18
C SER A 274 26.60 10.09 4.12
N ALA A 275 25.80 10.95 4.74
CA ALA A 275 26.07 12.37 4.85
C ALA A 275 27.28 12.70 5.75
N ARG A 276 27.60 11.83 6.72
CA ARG A 276 28.72 11.99 7.65
C ARG A 276 30.05 11.49 7.09
N THR A 277 30.06 10.53 6.18
CA THR A 277 31.26 9.83 5.68
C THR A 277 31.66 10.22 4.26
N GLY A 278 30.82 10.96 3.52
CA GLY A 278 31.10 11.38 2.15
C GLY A 278 32.03 12.58 2.06
N PRO A 279 32.69 12.80 0.89
CA PRO A 279 33.59 13.94 0.67
C PRO A 279 32.85 15.30 0.67
N ARG A 280 31.54 15.32 0.70
CA ARG A 280 30.70 16.51 0.91
C ARG A 280 30.11 16.42 2.32
N VAL A 281 30.72 17.17 3.26
CA VAL A 281 30.01 17.51 4.51
C VAL A 281 28.75 18.24 4.09
N LEU A 282 27.59 17.58 4.28
CA LEU A 282 26.33 18.22 3.97
C LEU A 282 26.19 19.44 4.88
N LEU A 283 26.16 20.62 4.27
CA LEU A 283 25.76 21.86 4.92
C LEU A 283 24.35 21.67 5.55
N GLU A 284 24.06 22.35 6.64
CA GLU A 284 22.79 22.20 7.39
C GLU A 284 21.51 22.17 6.54
N PRO A 285 21.35 22.95 5.45
CA PRO A 285 20.17 22.87 4.60
C PRO A 285 19.95 21.51 3.91
N ASN A 286 20.94 20.63 3.91
CA ASN A 286 20.88 19.30 3.30
C ASN A 286 20.67 18.16 4.31
N ARG A 287 20.26 18.42 5.54
CA ARG A 287 19.93 17.40 6.53
C ARG A 287 18.43 17.12 6.55
N LEU A 288 18.10 15.84 6.58
CA LEU A 288 16.77 15.40 7.01
C LEU A 288 16.67 15.71 8.50
N GLY A 289 15.80 16.45 9.03
CA GLY A 289 15.60 16.64 10.46
C GLY A 289 15.60 15.31 11.26
N SER A 290 15.26 15.30 12.54
CA SER A 290 15.17 14.04 13.28
C SER A 290 14.06 13.16 12.69
N PHE A 291 14.21 11.84 12.73
CA PHE A 291 13.17 10.92 12.29
C PHE A 291 11.86 11.14 13.07
N ALA A 292 11.98 11.44 14.37
CA ALA A 292 10.82 11.71 15.21
C ALA A 292 10.06 12.98 14.79
N ASP A 293 10.76 14.01 14.30
CA ASP A 293 10.11 15.23 13.76
C ASP A 293 9.42 14.96 12.43
N LEU A 294 10.07 14.22 11.53
CA LEU A 294 9.48 13.82 10.26
C LEU A 294 8.23 12.97 10.49
N PHE A 295 8.32 11.99 11.39
CA PHE A 295 7.20 11.13 11.74
C PHE A 295 6.02 11.92 12.32
N ALA A 296 6.30 12.82 13.29
CA ALA A 296 5.27 13.66 13.89
C ALA A 296 4.59 14.57 12.87
N THR A 297 5.36 15.17 11.95
CA THR A 297 4.83 16.03 10.88
C THR A 297 3.92 15.26 9.92
N SER A 298 4.34 14.08 9.47
CA SER A 298 3.51 13.19 8.62
C SER A 298 2.22 12.76 9.33
N TYR A 299 2.34 12.40 10.61
CA TYR A 299 1.20 12.01 11.45
C TYR A 299 0.21 13.17 11.60
N GLU A 300 0.68 14.38 11.95
CA GLU A 300 -0.16 15.56 12.07
C GLU A 300 -0.87 15.90 10.74
N GLY A 301 -0.16 15.87 9.63
CA GLY A 301 -0.71 16.11 8.31
C GLY A 301 -1.87 15.15 7.99
N MET A 302 -1.66 13.84 8.23
CA MET A 302 -2.70 12.84 8.03
C MET A 302 -3.89 13.03 8.97
N MET A 303 -3.65 13.31 10.24
CA MET A 303 -4.72 13.46 11.23
C MET A 303 -5.55 14.73 11.00
N ARG A 304 -4.95 15.81 10.46
CA ARG A 304 -5.66 17.06 10.13
C ARG A 304 -6.48 16.98 8.86
N GLN A 305 -5.89 16.51 7.75
CA GLN A 305 -6.45 16.65 6.40
C GLN A 305 -6.40 15.36 5.59
N GLY A 306 -6.04 14.23 6.22
CA GLY A 306 -5.88 12.96 5.53
C GLY A 306 -7.16 12.50 4.82
N SER A 307 -6.97 11.74 3.76
CA SER A 307 -8.05 11.08 3.00
C SER A 307 -8.78 10.00 3.80
N ALA A 308 -8.24 9.62 4.97
CA ALA A 308 -8.84 8.60 5.82
C ALA A 308 -10.14 9.09 6.47
N PRO A 309 -11.20 8.27 6.52
CA PRO A 309 -12.43 8.56 7.27
C PRO A 309 -12.15 8.84 8.74
N VAL A 310 -13.01 9.65 9.40
CA VAL A 310 -12.85 10.02 10.81
C VAL A 310 -12.76 8.79 11.73
N LEU A 311 -13.50 7.72 11.44
CA LEU A 311 -13.45 6.48 12.21
C LEU A 311 -12.10 5.75 12.08
N GLU A 312 -11.48 5.77 10.91
CA GLU A 312 -10.13 5.25 10.72
C GLU A 312 -9.11 6.10 11.48
N ARG A 313 -9.23 7.43 11.41
CA ARG A 313 -8.39 8.35 12.20
C ARG A 313 -8.55 8.15 13.71
N ALA A 314 -9.77 7.89 14.18
CA ALA A 314 -10.01 7.55 15.59
C ALA A 314 -9.30 6.24 15.97
N ARG A 315 -9.29 5.25 15.11
CA ARG A 315 -8.54 3.99 15.31
C ARG A 315 -7.03 4.23 15.30
N ILE A 316 -6.52 5.01 14.32
CA ILE A 316 -5.11 5.41 14.30
C ILE A 316 -4.74 6.11 15.61
N TRP A 317 -5.55 7.07 16.06
CA TRP A 317 -5.34 7.77 17.33
C TRP A 317 -5.29 6.80 18.51
N SER A 318 -6.23 5.87 18.61
CA SER A 318 -6.31 4.93 19.74
C SER A 318 -5.08 4.01 19.83
N LEU A 319 -4.51 3.62 18.68
CA LEU A 319 -3.39 2.67 18.58
C LEU A 319 -2.02 3.35 18.46
N ALA A 320 -1.97 4.65 18.23
CA ALA A 320 -0.72 5.41 18.13
C ALA A 320 0.03 5.41 19.48
N PRO A 321 1.40 5.42 19.45
CA PRO A 321 2.21 5.55 20.67
C PRO A 321 1.86 6.79 21.48
N ASP A 322 1.87 6.69 22.79
CA ASP A 322 1.48 7.79 23.70
C ASP A 322 2.41 9.00 23.56
N GLU A 323 3.72 8.77 23.36
CA GLU A 323 4.69 9.86 23.14
C GLU A 323 4.34 10.67 21.87
N LEU A 324 3.89 9.99 20.82
CA LEU A 324 3.46 10.66 19.57
C LEU A 324 2.19 11.47 19.80
N LYS A 325 1.21 10.91 20.52
CA LYS A 325 -0.02 11.59 20.89
C LYS A 325 0.27 12.83 21.76
N GLN A 326 1.11 12.70 22.79
CA GLN A 326 1.51 13.82 23.64
C GLN A 326 2.18 14.94 22.84
N ARG A 327 3.13 14.59 21.97
CA ARG A 327 3.86 15.53 21.13
C ARG A 327 2.97 16.32 20.20
N THR A 328 1.94 15.67 19.64
CA THR A 328 1.06 16.26 18.60
C THR A 328 -0.25 16.81 19.15
N TRP A 329 -0.56 16.55 20.42
CA TRP A 329 -1.85 16.89 21.03
C TRP A 329 -2.22 18.37 20.90
N LYS A 330 -1.30 19.27 21.23
CA LYS A 330 -1.54 20.72 21.16
C LYS A 330 -1.98 21.15 19.75
N ALA A 331 -1.37 20.58 18.72
CA ALA A 331 -1.66 20.89 17.33
C ALA A 331 -2.92 20.20 16.78
N LEU A 332 -3.28 19.02 17.34
CA LEU A 332 -4.37 18.19 16.83
C LEU A 332 -5.66 18.27 17.61
N ARG A 333 -5.65 18.73 18.87
CA ARG A 333 -6.83 18.76 19.74
C ARG A 333 -8.04 19.38 19.06
N LYS A 334 -7.92 20.63 18.61
CA LYS A 334 -9.03 21.37 17.99
C LYS A 334 -9.47 20.72 16.66
N PRO A 335 -8.59 20.47 15.69
CA PRO A 335 -8.98 19.80 14.43
C PRO A 335 -9.70 18.47 14.64
N LEU A 336 -9.24 17.63 15.55
CA LEU A 336 -9.84 16.32 15.82
C LEU A 336 -11.21 16.44 16.51
N THR A 337 -11.35 17.41 17.42
CA THR A 337 -12.64 17.71 18.05
C THR A 337 -13.66 18.13 17.00
N ASP A 338 -13.30 19.09 16.14
CA ASP A 338 -14.18 19.62 15.08
C ASP A 338 -14.60 18.51 14.12
N GLN A 339 -13.67 17.63 13.73
CA GLN A 339 -13.95 16.50 12.86
C GLN A 339 -14.88 15.45 13.50
N ALA A 340 -14.70 15.16 14.80
CA ALA A 340 -15.57 14.25 15.51
C ALA A 340 -17.00 14.77 15.58
N VAL A 341 -17.15 16.07 15.92
CA VAL A 341 -18.46 16.74 15.97
C VAL A 341 -19.12 16.73 14.59
N ALA A 342 -18.39 17.11 13.53
CA ALA A 342 -18.90 17.09 12.16
C ALA A 342 -19.35 15.69 11.69
N ALA A 343 -18.71 14.63 12.21
CA ALA A 343 -19.06 13.23 11.95
C ALA A 343 -20.17 12.68 12.87
N GLY A 344 -20.70 13.48 13.81
CA GLY A 344 -21.69 13.05 14.80
C GLY A 344 -21.14 12.07 15.85
N LEU A 345 -19.82 12.13 16.11
CA LEU A 345 -19.13 11.32 17.11
C LEU A 345 -18.89 12.11 18.39
N ASP A 346 -18.82 11.41 19.51
CA ASP A 346 -18.34 11.99 20.78
C ASP A 346 -16.82 12.21 20.70
N PRO A 347 -16.32 13.47 20.75
CA PRO A 347 -14.90 13.76 20.62
C PRO A 347 -14.04 13.08 21.69
N ALA A 348 -14.53 13.00 22.94
CA ALA A 348 -13.78 12.39 24.04
C ALA A 348 -13.62 10.88 23.87
N ARG A 349 -14.55 10.24 23.16
CA ARG A 349 -14.47 8.81 22.84
C ARG A 349 -13.68 8.54 21.57
N ALA A 350 -13.82 9.41 20.57
CA ALA A 350 -13.12 9.24 19.28
C ALA A 350 -11.62 9.57 19.41
N PHE A 351 -11.31 10.65 20.14
CA PHE A 351 -9.95 11.17 20.30
C PHE A 351 -9.70 11.52 21.78
N PRO A 352 -9.56 10.52 22.67
CA PRO A 352 -9.29 10.77 24.08
C PRO A 352 -7.95 11.51 24.24
N PRO A 353 -7.85 12.46 25.19
CA PRO A 353 -6.60 13.12 25.48
C PRO A 353 -5.53 12.10 25.89
N PRO A 354 -4.26 12.30 25.46
CA PRO A 354 -3.18 11.41 25.83
C PRO A 354 -2.86 11.48 27.32
N PRO A 355 -2.25 10.44 27.91
CA PRO A 355 -1.84 10.45 29.32
C PRO A 355 -1.00 11.68 29.65
N GLY A 356 -1.33 12.39 30.74
CA GLY A 356 -0.62 13.60 31.16
C GLY A 356 -1.04 14.89 30.46
N ALA A 357 -1.93 14.85 29.49
CA ALA A 357 -2.55 16.04 28.96
C ALA A 357 -3.67 16.50 29.92
N GLU A 358 -3.51 17.69 30.53
CA GLU A 358 -4.55 18.25 31.36
C GLU A 358 -5.85 18.41 30.54
N ALA A 359 -6.93 17.86 31.04
CA ALA A 359 -8.26 18.10 30.53
C ALA A 359 -8.61 19.57 30.79
N GLY A 360 -8.43 20.41 29.75
CA GLY A 360 -9.10 21.69 29.64
C GLY A 360 -8.88 22.72 30.76
N LYS A 361 -7.67 23.25 30.88
CA LYS A 361 -7.55 24.68 31.25
C LYS A 361 -7.22 25.40 29.95
N GLU A 362 -8.22 26.08 29.38
CA GLU A 362 -7.98 27.15 28.43
C GLU A 362 -7.06 28.13 29.11
N ASN A 363 -5.88 28.33 28.57
CA ASN A 363 -4.99 29.36 29.02
C ASN A 363 -5.65 30.69 28.56
N PRO A 364 -6.13 31.56 29.47
CA PRO A 364 -6.79 32.82 29.11
C PRO A 364 -5.86 33.76 28.34
N ASP A 365 -4.55 33.47 28.28
CA ASP A 365 -3.53 34.26 27.58
C ASP A 365 -3.14 33.69 26.23
N ASP A 366 -3.92 32.77 25.61
CA ASP A 366 -3.65 32.29 24.27
C ASP A 366 -4.19 33.31 23.23
N PRO A 367 -3.32 34.04 22.49
CA PRO A 367 -3.74 35.06 21.53
C PRO A 367 -4.60 34.51 20.36
N ALA A 368 -4.73 33.19 20.23
CA ALA A 368 -5.62 32.56 19.26
C ALA A 368 -7.07 32.37 19.78
N ALA A 369 -7.36 32.69 21.04
CA ALA A 369 -8.68 32.49 21.64
C ALA A 369 -9.60 33.72 21.55
N ASN A 370 -9.11 34.85 21.05
CA ASN A 370 -9.89 36.08 20.92
C ASN A 370 -10.04 36.49 19.46
N PRO A 371 -11.11 36.06 18.74
CA PRO A 371 -11.34 36.43 17.35
C PRO A 371 -11.75 37.92 17.15
N ASP A 372 -11.94 38.68 18.24
CA ASP A 372 -12.41 40.07 18.20
C ASP A 372 -11.31 41.13 18.37
N GLU A 373 -10.05 40.75 18.59
CA GLU A 373 -8.93 41.68 18.57
C GLU A 373 -8.45 41.90 17.12
N GLN A 374 -9.12 42.79 16.42
CA GLN A 374 -8.58 43.35 15.21
C GLN A 374 -7.31 44.15 15.58
N PRO A 375 -6.17 43.94 14.87
CA PRO A 375 -4.98 44.72 15.11
C PRO A 375 -5.31 46.21 14.86
N ASP A 376 -4.98 47.04 15.83
CA ASP A 376 -5.16 48.47 15.85
C ASP A 376 -4.50 49.07 14.58
N PRO A 377 -5.27 49.74 13.69
CA PRO A 377 -4.73 50.25 12.43
C PRO A 377 -3.66 51.31 12.60
N GLU A 378 -3.53 51.94 13.77
CA GLU A 378 -2.48 52.93 14.06
C GLU A 378 -1.10 52.30 14.32
N ALA A 379 -1.02 51.05 14.82
CA ALA A 379 0.25 50.34 15.02
C ALA A 379 0.89 49.86 13.70
N ALA A 380 0.10 49.64 12.67
CA ALA A 380 0.56 49.26 11.34
C ALA A 380 1.15 50.42 10.55
N ALA A 381 0.71 51.66 10.79
CA ALA A 381 1.18 52.88 10.12
C ALA A 381 2.57 53.33 10.63
N ALA A 382 2.86 53.09 11.91
CA ALA A 382 4.14 53.51 12.49
C ALA A 382 5.36 52.61 12.06
N SER A 383 5.10 51.42 11.56
CA SER A 383 6.17 50.49 11.09
C SER A 383 6.54 50.72 9.60
N ALA A 384 5.77 51.51 8.86
CA ALA A 384 5.99 51.75 7.43
C ALA A 384 6.82 53.02 7.13
N GLU A 385 7.01 53.95 8.09
CA GLU A 385 7.80 55.17 7.87
C GLU A 385 9.31 55.08 8.15
N GLY A 386 9.80 53.90 8.58
CA GLY A 386 11.22 53.69 8.93
C GLY A 386 12.16 53.14 7.86
N ALA A 387 11.66 52.86 6.64
CA ALA A 387 12.46 52.22 5.57
C ALA A 387 12.60 53.10 4.31
N GLY A 388 12.99 54.39 4.50
CA GLY A 388 13.35 55.30 3.42
C GLY A 388 14.89 55.29 3.22
N GLY A 389 15.41 54.43 2.38
CA GLY A 389 16.85 54.36 2.04
C GLY A 389 17.06 54.15 0.53
N THR A 390 17.22 55.28 -0.17
CA THR A 390 17.94 55.56 -1.44
C THR A 390 18.07 54.44 -2.50
N ALA A 391 17.37 54.60 -3.59
CA ALA A 391 17.57 53.91 -4.86
C ALA A 391 18.82 54.45 -5.61
N PRO A 392 19.62 53.59 -6.27
CA PRO A 392 20.56 54.03 -7.27
C PRO A 392 19.93 54.05 -8.67
N THR A 393 20.26 55.13 -9.40
CA THR A 393 19.93 55.52 -10.77
C THR A 393 20.37 54.48 -11.81
N PRO A 394 19.65 54.21 -12.89
CA PRO A 394 20.07 53.34 -13.96
C PRO A 394 20.98 54.06 -14.96
N GLY A 395 22.19 53.57 -15.16
CA GLY A 395 23.12 53.94 -16.23
C GLY A 395 22.67 53.32 -17.56
N GLY A 396 22.58 54.13 -18.62
CA GLY A 396 22.18 53.78 -19.94
C GLY A 396 23.24 53.00 -20.77
N PRO A 397 22.90 52.60 -22.01
CA PRO A 397 23.55 51.55 -22.75
C PRO A 397 24.76 52.06 -23.57
N ASN A 398 25.78 51.21 -23.73
CA ASN A 398 26.73 51.37 -24.84
C ASN A 398 27.30 50.02 -25.29
N ARG A 399 27.01 49.78 -26.58
CA ARG A 399 27.67 48.95 -27.61
C ARG A 399 27.79 47.48 -27.43
#